data_92d4e0b7f8b33c66b1e15f14eea84313
#
_entry.id   92d4e0b7f8b33c66b1e15f14eea84313
#
_cell.length_a   1.000
_cell.length_b   1.000
_cell.length_c   1.000
_cell.angle_alpha   90.00
_cell.angle_beta   90.00
_cell.angle_gamma   90.00
#
_symmetry.space_group_name_H-M   'P 1'
#
loop_
_entity.id
_entity.type
_entity.pdbx_description
1 polymer ?
#
loop_
_entity_poly.entity_id
_entity_poly.type
_entity_poly.pdbx_seq_one_letter_code
_entity_poly.pdbx_strand_id
1 'polypeptide(L)'
;NTDPCSGQLVNAFDLIRLHKFHNLDETAKDGTPGHKLPSYMAMSKLAMQDTVVVNELNMARARESASNVFADIITDVSAHAETSDLDPNALTNVDWMKSSTLKYDENGRPKNTLDNMLKIMHHDPALVGRLAYDRFGSRYVAKGALPWNPTPGLRIWTDADDAGLRWYLENKYDITGKDKIMDALIMCAEQNGFNEVLDYINGLSWDGIARLDTIFIDYLGAEDNVYTRAAARKSFTAAVARAFEPGCKYDTMPILIGGQGIGKSTLIRTMGKKWYADGLNTFEGKEAAEGIQGKWIIEAGEMAGYSRAEENASKQFLSRQVDVFRQAYGRRTQEYPRQCVFFGSTNQYEFLKDITGNRRFWPIDLEMTTPRKNIFVNLPGEVDQLWAEALYRYKNGESLIIEDDPAVLKLADAAREAHMESNTKAGLINEFLLIKVPLNWNVMSRSARRTYLSMNAKPAEGQELVYRDRICAAEVWWECFGNDPSRMKKIETREINQILADSPYTMGGSQLMRFGEYGHQRGFRINESKLKL
;
A
#
# COMPACT_ATOMS: atom_id res chain seq x y z
N ASN A 1 46.55 -68.05 -16.93
CA ASN A 1 45.54 -67.34 -16.16
C ASN A 1 45.44 -65.93 -16.76
N THR A 2 44.43 -65.72 -17.60
CA THR A 2 44.27 -64.44 -18.38
C THR A 2 43.36 -63.43 -17.66
N ASP A 3 42.96 -63.70 -16.44
CA ASP A 3 42.14 -62.81 -15.68
C ASP A 3 43.00 -61.71 -15.00
N PRO A 4 42.87 -60.44 -15.39
CA PRO A 4 43.67 -59.35 -14.85
C PRO A 4 43.46 -59.08 -13.35
N CYS A 5 42.43 -59.66 -12.74
CA CYS A 5 42.13 -59.59 -11.32
C CYS A 5 42.55 -60.80 -10.51
N SER A 6 43.15 -61.82 -11.16
CA SER A 6 43.51 -63.10 -10.50
C SER A 6 44.46 -62.86 -9.32
N GLY A 7 44.02 -63.32 -8.12
CA GLY A 7 44.79 -63.21 -6.89
C GLY A 7 44.71 -61.80 -6.20
N GLN A 8 43.89 -60.89 -6.68
CA GLN A 8 43.71 -59.56 -6.09
C GLN A 8 42.29 -59.43 -5.49
N LEU A 9 42.19 -58.77 -4.35
CA LEU A 9 40.91 -58.36 -3.77
C LEU A 9 40.57 -57.02 -4.37
N VAL A 10 39.57 -56.97 -5.24
CA VAL A 10 39.17 -55.76 -5.98
C VAL A 10 37.72 -55.42 -5.72
N ASN A 11 37.41 -54.11 -5.70
CA ASN A 11 36.04 -53.63 -5.66
C ASN A 11 35.39 -53.67 -7.07
N ALA A 12 34.10 -53.41 -7.16
CA ALA A 12 33.36 -53.44 -8.43
C ALA A 12 33.93 -52.46 -9.49
N PHE A 13 34.39 -51.28 -9.08
CA PHE A 13 35.01 -50.30 -9.96
C PHE A 13 36.33 -50.83 -10.55
N ASP A 14 37.21 -51.35 -9.70
CA ASP A 14 38.48 -51.92 -10.13
C ASP A 14 38.33 -53.19 -10.92
N LEU A 15 37.31 -54.01 -10.62
CA LEU A 15 36.98 -55.17 -11.41
C LEU A 15 36.69 -54.79 -12.88
N ILE A 16 35.79 -53.85 -13.09
CA ILE A 16 35.43 -53.36 -14.44
C ILE A 16 36.63 -52.65 -15.07
N ARG A 17 37.38 -51.82 -14.33
CA ARG A 17 38.54 -51.11 -14.78
C ARG A 17 39.60 -52.02 -15.34
N LEU A 18 39.97 -53.01 -14.58
CA LEU A 18 41.03 -53.98 -14.97
C LEU A 18 40.61 -54.81 -16.18
N HIS A 19 39.37 -55.30 -16.21
CA HIS A 19 38.88 -56.10 -17.34
C HIS A 19 38.73 -55.28 -18.65
N LYS A 20 38.35 -54.03 -18.54
CA LYS A 20 37.99 -53.20 -19.71
C LYS A 20 39.09 -52.27 -20.18
N PHE A 21 39.96 -51.81 -19.28
CA PHE A 21 40.88 -50.72 -19.54
C PHE A 21 42.32 -50.99 -19.12
N HIS A 22 42.68 -52.18 -18.57
CA HIS A 22 44.05 -52.42 -18.06
C HIS A 22 45.14 -52.13 -19.10
N ASN A 23 44.90 -52.42 -20.38
CA ASN A 23 45.87 -52.21 -21.49
C ASN A 23 46.27 -50.74 -21.63
N LEU A 24 45.47 -49.79 -21.14
CA LEU A 24 45.80 -48.38 -21.17
C LEU A 24 46.94 -48.04 -20.21
N ASP A 25 47.19 -48.88 -19.20
CA ASP A 25 48.23 -48.61 -18.19
C ASP A 25 49.64 -49.04 -18.66
N GLU A 26 49.74 -49.76 -19.78
CA GLU A 26 51.04 -50.17 -20.36
C GLU A 26 51.97 -48.98 -20.69
N THR A 27 51.38 -47.81 -20.90
CA THR A 27 52.13 -46.55 -21.19
C THR A 27 52.39 -45.73 -19.95
N ALA A 28 51.92 -46.16 -18.78
CA ALA A 28 52.08 -45.42 -17.51
C ALA A 28 53.50 -45.60 -16.98
N LYS A 29 54.07 -44.54 -16.39
CA LYS A 29 55.37 -44.62 -15.72
C LYS A 29 55.27 -45.45 -14.44
N ASP A 30 56.34 -46.23 -14.16
CA ASP A 30 56.46 -46.94 -12.90
C ASP A 30 56.27 -46.00 -11.72
N GLY A 31 55.44 -46.40 -10.74
CA GLY A 31 55.10 -45.59 -9.56
C GLY A 31 53.99 -44.55 -9.76
N THR A 32 53.30 -44.54 -10.91
CA THR A 32 52.12 -43.66 -11.09
C THR A 32 51.03 -44.02 -10.08
N PRO A 33 50.54 -43.06 -9.28
CA PRO A 33 49.44 -43.29 -8.32
C PRO A 33 48.20 -43.86 -9.01
N GLY A 34 47.54 -44.82 -8.40
CA GLY A 34 46.39 -45.55 -8.95
C GLY A 34 45.29 -44.65 -9.55
N HIS A 35 44.97 -43.54 -8.90
CA HIS A 35 43.97 -42.57 -9.37
C HIS A 35 44.43 -41.73 -10.60
N LYS A 36 45.74 -41.78 -10.97
CA LYS A 36 46.30 -41.14 -12.15
C LYS A 36 46.57 -42.07 -13.29
N LEU A 37 46.29 -43.35 -13.13
CA LEU A 37 46.42 -44.33 -14.18
C LEU A 37 45.43 -44.08 -15.33
N PRO A 38 45.86 -44.24 -16.61
CA PRO A 38 44.97 -44.08 -17.74
C PRO A 38 43.73 -44.97 -17.68
N SER A 39 43.83 -46.20 -17.19
CA SER A 39 42.69 -47.09 -16.95
C SER A 39 41.71 -46.53 -15.96
N TYR A 40 42.20 -45.92 -14.86
CA TYR A 40 41.38 -45.31 -13.84
C TYR A 40 40.60 -44.09 -14.41
N MET A 41 41.26 -43.26 -15.18
CA MET A 41 40.63 -42.11 -15.83
C MET A 41 39.56 -42.56 -16.85
N ALA A 42 39.84 -43.59 -17.64
CA ALA A 42 38.88 -44.17 -18.60
C ALA A 42 37.67 -44.79 -17.89
N MET A 43 37.88 -45.50 -16.79
CA MET A 43 36.80 -46.08 -15.98
C MET A 43 35.96 -45.01 -15.27
N SER A 44 36.61 -43.98 -14.74
CA SER A 44 35.92 -42.80 -14.14
C SER A 44 35.04 -42.11 -15.20
N LYS A 45 35.54 -41.92 -16.42
CA LYS A 45 34.76 -41.35 -17.51
C LYS A 45 33.56 -42.23 -17.90
N LEU A 46 33.70 -43.54 -17.86
CA LEU A 46 32.61 -44.47 -18.12
C LEU A 46 31.58 -44.39 -17.00
N ALA A 47 32.01 -44.39 -15.73
CA ALA A 47 31.12 -44.31 -14.56
C ALA A 47 30.31 -43.01 -14.55
N MET A 48 30.90 -41.88 -14.99
CA MET A 48 30.23 -40.59 -15.11
C MET A 48 29.19 -40.51 -16.23
N GLN A 49 29.06 -41.55 -17.09
CA GLN A 49 27.97 -41.67 -18.05
C GLN A 49 26.70 -42.32 -17.45
N ASP A 50 26.84 -42.97 -16.32
CA ASP A 50 25.72 -43.59 -15.59
C ASP A 50 25.09 -42.56 -14.64
N THR A 51 23.84 -42.24 -14.89
CA THR A 51 23.09 -41.22 -14.09
C THR A 51 22.90 -41.64 -12.64
N VAL A 52 22.82 -42.95 -12.34
CA VAL A 52 22.69 -43.47 -10.97
C VAL A 52 23.99 -43.23 -10.20
N VAL A 53 25.13 -43.58 -10.81
CA VAL A 53 26.46 -43.34 -10.21
C VAL A 53 26.72 -41.87 -9.97
N VAL A 54 26.38 -41.03 -10.95
CA VAL A 54 26.54 -39.55 -10.81
C VAL A 54 25.66 -38.99 -9.70
N ASN A 55 24.41 -39.45 -9.60
CA ASN A 55 23.50 -39.02 -8.54
C ASN A 55 24.01 -39.43 -7.15
N GLU A 56 24.39 -40.70 -6.95
CA GLU A 56 24.93 -41.17 -5.66
C GLU A 56 26.19 -40.43 -5.26
N LEU A 57 27.12 -40.15 -6.19
CA LEU A 57 28.33 -39.38 -5.94
C LEU A 57 27.99 -37.96 -5.48
N ASN A 58 27.04 -37.28 -6.15
CA ASN A 58 26.63 -35.93 -5.78
C ASN A 58 25.88 -35.90 -4.46
N MET A 59 25.05 -36.86 -4.17
CA MET A 59 24.41 -37.01 -2.87
C MET A 59 25.43 -37.15 -1.74
N ALA A 60 26.45 -38.01 -1.94
CA ALA A 60 27.52 -38.18 -0.96
C ALA A 60 28.29 -36.88 -0.73
N ARG A 61 28.69 -36.19 -1.82
CA ARG A 61 29.37 -34.89 -1.75
C ARG A 61 28.52 -33.82 -1.07
N ALA A 62 27.26 -33.67 -1.45
CA ALA A 62 26.35 -32.69 -0.87
C ALA A 62 26.10 -32.95 0.63
N ARG A 63 25.99 -34.23 1.04
CA ARG A 63 25.84 -34.61 2.44
C ARG A 63 27.10 -34.31 3.26
N GLU A 64 28.28 -34.66 2.74
CA GLU A 64 29.56 -34.39 3.39
C GLU A 64 29.80 -32.89 3.52
N SER A 65 29.60 -32.15 2.45
CA SER A 65 29.75 -30.67 2.45
C SER A 65 28.78 -30.02 3.45
N ALA A 66 27.51 -30.45 3.43
CA ALA A 66 26.52 -29.93 4.38
C ALA A 66 26.90 -30.25 5.84
N SER A 67 27.37 -31.49 6.13
CA SER A 67 27.79 -31.86 7.49
C SER A 67 29.00 -31.05 7.99
N ASN A 68 29.92 -30.69 7.11
CA ASN A 68 31.10 -29.94 7.46
C ASN A 68 30.82 -28.44 7.56
N VAL A 69 30.15 -27.85 6.55
CA VAL A 69 29.95 -26.39 6.45
C VAL A 69 28.84 -25.91 7.40
N PHE A 70 27.80 -26.73 7.62
CA PHE A 70 26.65 -26.34 8.44
C PHE A 70 26.69 -26.95 9.86
N ALA A 71 27.80 -27.51 10.31
CA ALA A 71 27.93 -28.15 11.61
C ALA A 71 27.50 -27.24 12.77
N ASP A 72 27.94 -26.00 12.77
CA ASP A 72 27.59 -25.01 13.79
C ASP A 72 26.09 -24.65 13.72
N ILE A 73 25.54 -24.49 12.52
CA ILE A 73 24.11 -24.21 12.30
C ILE A 73 23.25 -25.38 12.77
N ILE A 74 23.64 -26.63 12.43
CA ILE A 74 22.95 -27.84 12.88
C ILE A 74 22.92 -27.91 14.41
N THR A 75 24.03 -27.57 15.05
CA THR A 75 24.14 -27.55 16.51
C THR A 75 23.24 -26.46 17.12
N ASP A 76 23.28 -25.26 16.57
CA ASP A 76 22.49 -24.12 17.05
C ASP A 76 20.98 -24.37 16.86
N VAL A 77 20.55 -24.79 15.68
CA VAL A 77 19.14 -25.13 15.37
C VAL A 77 18.66 -26.30 16.25
N SER A 78 19.52 -27.29 16.54
CA SER A 78 19.18 -28.39 17.44
C SER A 78 19.02 -27.94 18.88
N ALA A 79 19.84 -27.00 19.33
CA ALA A 79 19.75 -26.40 20.67
C ALA A 79 18.47 -25.54 20.85
N HIS A 80 17.95 -24.98 19.75
CA HIS A 80 16.76 -24.12 19.73
C HIS A 80 15.56 -24.79 19.02
N ALA A 81 15.49 -26.13 19.01
CA ALA A 81 14.46 -26.89 18.29
C ALA A 81 13.01 -26.54 18.68
N GLU A 82 12.78 -26.03 19.90
CA GLU A 82 11.46 -25.57 20.35
C GLU A 82 11.03 -24.23 19.76
N THR A 83 11.99 -23.43 19.28
CA THR A 83 11.75 -22.06 18.78
C THR A 83 12.03 -21.89 17.29
N SER A 84 12.74 -22.84 16.66
CA SER A 84 13.04 -22.84 15.23
C SER A 84 12.08 -23.76 14.48
N ASP A 85 11.58 -23.32 13.34
CA ASP A 85 10.77 -24.12 12.40
C ASP A 85 11.62 -24.83 11.33
N LEU A 86 12.97 -24.81 11.46
CA LEU A 86 13.90 -25.52 10.59
C LEU A 86 14.28 -26.86 11.23
N ASP A 87 14.00 -27.97 10.54
CA ASP A 87 14.48 -29.30 10.93
C ASP A 87 16.00 -29.37 10.70
N PRO A 88 16.83 -29.63 11.73
CA PRO A 88 18.27 -29.80 11.57
C PRO A 88 18.63 -30.87 10.51
N ASN A 89 17.83 -31.92 10.37
CA ASN A 89 18.03 -32.95 9.37
C ASN A 89 17.80 -32.48 7.94
N ALA A 90 17.03 -31.40 7.75
CA ALA A 90 16.78 -30.83 6.41
C ALA A 90 18.08 -30.33 5.74
N LEU A 91 19.07 -29.91 6.54
CA LEU A 91 20.34 -29.41 6.02
C LEU A 91 21.17 -30.51 5.35
N THR A 92 21.16 -31.71 5.91
CA THR A 92 21.93 -32.88 5.41
C THR A 92 21.11 -33.83 4.54
N ASN A 93 19.78 -33.63 4.49
CA ASN A 93 18.89 -34.45 3.67
C ASN A 93 19.07 -34.13 2.18
N VAL A 94 19.49 -35.16 1.43
CA VAL A 94 19.71 -35.11 -0.02
C VAL A 94 18.92 -36.21 -0.76
N ASP A 95 18.05 -36.92 -0.06
CA ASP A 95 17.32 -38.08 -0.64
C ASP A 95 16.39 -37.69 -1.80
N TRP A 96 15.92 -36.42 -1.84
CA TRP A 96 15.16 -35.88 -2.94
C TRP A 96 15.93 -35.92 -4.28
N MET A 97 17.26 -35.93 -4.24
CA MET A 97 18.10 -35.99 -5.45
C MET A 97 17.96 -37.33 -6.19
N LYS A 98 17.55 -38.41 -5.51
CA LYS A 98 17.32 -39.72 -6.12
C LYS A 98 16.24 -39.68 -7.20
N SER A 99 15.19 -38.94 -6.94
CA SER A 99 14.06 -38.74 -7.86
C SER A 99 14.20 -37.52 -8.77
N SER A 100 15.25 -36.72 -8.57
CA SER A 100 15.44 -35.48 -9.32
C SER A 100 16.10 -35.74 -10.69
N THR A 101 15.71 -34.94 -11.67
CA THR A 101 16.31 -34.95 -13.01
C THR A 101 17.35 -33.81 -13.15
N LEU A 102 18.26 -33.70 -12.17
CA LEU A 102 19.35 -32.71 -12.25
C LEU A 102 20.24 -32.99 -13.46
N LYS A 103 20.71 -31.91 -14.08
CA LYS A 103 21.67 -32.00 -15.19
C LYS A 103 23.08 -31.84 -14.64
N TYR A 104 23.98 -32.74 -15.06
CA TYR A 104 25.38 -32.77 -14.61
C TYR A 104 26.34 -32.39 -15.75
N ASP A 105 27.51 -31.88 -15.39
CA ASP A 105 28.61 -31.62 -16.31
C ASP A 105 29.44 -32.90 -16.58
N GLU A 106 30.52 -32.75 -17.35
CA GLU A 106 31.41 -33.88 -17.70
C GLU A 106 32.17 -34.44 -16.47
N ASN A 107 32.27 -33.65 -15.40
CA ASN A 107 32.92 -34.03 -14.14
C ASN A 107 31.90 -34.57 -13.11
N GLY A 108 30.65 -34.74 -13.52
CA GLY A 108 29.56 -35.20 -12.67
C GLY A 108 29.10 -34.16 -11.63
N ARG A 109 29.33 -32.89 -11.83
CA ARG A 109 28.83 -31.79 -10.95
C ARG A 109 27.52 -31.24 -11.47
N PRO A 110 26.60 -30.78 -10.59
CA PRO A 110 25.40 -30.10 -11.04
C PRO A 110 25.74 -28.87 -11.91
N LYS A 111 25.15 -28.81 -13.11
CA LYS A 111 25.36 -27.66 -13.99
C LYS A 111 24.74 -26.40 -13.42
N ASN A 112 25.42 -25.27 -13.59
CA ASN A 112 24.92 -23.93 -13.25
C ASN A 112 23.81 -23.48 -14.24
N THR A 113 22.69 -24.21 -14.26
CA THR A 113 21.53 -23.90 -15.09
C THR A 113 20.37 -23.43 -14.22
N LEU A 114 19.53 -22.54 -14.77
CA LEU A 114 18.32 -22.07 -14.11
C LEU A 114 17.39 -23.25 -13.68
N ASP A 115 17.28 -24.26 -14.54
CA ASP A 115 16.49 -25.46 -14.29
C ASP A 115 16.97 -26.24 -13.05
N ASN A 116 18.28 -26.44 -12.89
CA ASN A 116 18.83 -27.08 -11.70
C ASN A 116 18.59 -26.25 -10.42
N MET A 117 18.79 -24.93 -10.51
CA MET A 117 18.56 -24.03 -9.37
C MET A 117 17.10 -24.06 -8.92
N LEU A 118 16.16 -24.03 -9.87
CA LEU A 118 14.73 -24.15 -9.56
C LEU A 118 14.40 -25.51 -8.91
N LYS A 119 14.92 -26.59 -9.45
CA LYS A 119 14.71 -27.94 -8.88
C LYS A 119 15.23 -28.04 -7.44
N ILE A 120 16.41 -27.46 -7.17
CA ILE A 120 16.95 -27.42 -5.81
C ILE A 120 16.02 -26.59 -4.90
N MET A 121 15.63 -25.39 -5.30
CA MET A 121 14.77 -24.53 -4.49
C MET A 121 13.38 -25.14 -4.23
N HIS A 122 12.88 -25.97 -5.13
CA HIS A 122 11.57 -26.64 -4.98
C HIS A 122 11.61 -27.95 -4.20
N HIS A 123 12.77 -28.60 -4.07
CA HIS A 123 12.83 -29.94 -3.50
C HIS A 123 13.78 -30.07 -2.30
N ASP A 124 14.74 -29.14 -2.13
CA ASP A 124 15.61 -29.14 -0.95
C ASP A 124 14.76 -28.90 0.31
N PRO A 125 14.76 -29.82 1.30
CA PRO A 125 13.97 -29.70 2.51
C PRO A 125 14.22 -28.45 3.33
N ALA A 126 15.39 -27.82 3.21
CA ALA A 126 15.72 -26.56 3.88
C ALA A 126 15.19 -25.31 3.14
N LEU A 127 14.77 -25.44 1.88
CA LEU A 127 14.32 -24.32 1.04
C LEU A 127 12.86 -24.45 0.60
N VAL A 128 12.34 -25.67 0.47
CA VAL A 128 11.01 -25.95 -0.08
C VAL A 128 9.91 -25.17 0.66
N GLY A 129 9.11 -24.42 -0.09
CA GLY A 129 8.01 -23.61 0.44
C GLY A 129 8.42 -22.36 1.24
N ARG A 130 9.72 -22.16 1.49
CA ARG A 130 10.23 -21.04 2.30
C ARG A 130 10.53 -19.78 1.49
N LEU A 131 10.79 -19.92 0.21
CA LEU A 131 11.03 -18.81 -0.73
C LEU A 131 9.69 -18.42 -1.36
N ALA A 132 9.15 -17.23 -1.03
CA ALA A 132 7.81 -16.87 -1.45
C ALA A 132 7.71 -15.38 -1.83
N TYR A 133 6.66 -15.04 -2.57
CA TYR A 133 6.31 -13.68 -2.93
C TYR A 133 5.01 -13.27 -2.26
N ASP A 134 5.06 -12.24 -1.43
CA ASP A 134 3.89 -11.60 -0.85
C ASP A 134 3.26 -10.67 -1.88
N ARG A 135 2.14 -11.09 -2.48
CA ARG A 135 1.40 -10.33 -3.51
C ARG A 135 0.74 -9.08 -2.94
N PHE A 136 0.41 -9.10 -1.65
CA PHE A 136 -0.15 -7.94 -0.98
C PHE A 136 0.92 -6.86 -0.76
N GLY A 137 2.08 -7.24 -0.25
CA GLY A 137 3.21 -6.33 -0.03
C GLY A 137 4.07 -6.09 -1.26
N SER A 138 3.83 -6.81 -2.36
CA SER A 138 4.63 -6.77 -3.60
C SER A 138 6.12 -6.96 -3.33
N ARG A 139 6.48 -7.96 -2.52
CA ARG A 139 7.86 -8.17 -2.05
C ARG A 139 8.19 -9.64 -1.84
N TYR A 140 9.48 -9.97 -1.95
CA TYR A 140 9.97 -11.29 -1.60
C TYR A 140 10.03 -11.46 -0.09
N VAL A 141 9.73 -12.67 0.38
CA VAL A 141 9.67 -13.01 1.80
C VAL A 141 10.23 -14.42 2.04
N ALA A 142 10.75 -14.63 3.23
CA ALA A 142 11.04 -15.96 3.76
C ALA A 142 9.87 -16.41 4.63
N LYS A 143 9.36 -17.62 4.37
CA LYS A 143 8.38 -18.32 5.20
C LYS A 143 9.11 -19.30 6.12
N GLY A 144 9.52 -18.82 7.29
CA GLY A 144 10.24 -19.60 8.28
C GLY A 144 11.77 -19.46 8.22
N ALA A 145 12.43 -20.25 9.06
CA ALA A 145 13.88 -20.23 9.22
C ALA A 145 14.58 -20.76 7.97
N LEU A 146 15.72 -20.17 7.65
CA LEU A 146 16.58 -20.54 6.53
C LEU A 146 17.97 -20.94 7.04
N PRO A 147 18.76 -21.71 6.30
CA PRO A 147 20.08 -22.17 6.76
C PRO A 147 21.04 -21.05 7.21
N TRP A 148 20.92 -19.87 6.64
CA TRP A 148 21.71 -18.69 6.97
C TRP A 148 21.00 -17.69 7.91
N ASN A 149 19.73 -17.94 8.20
CA ASN A 149 18.93 -17.09 9.08
C ASN A 149 17.87 -17.95 9.80
N PRO A 150 18.13 -18.38 11.03
CA PRO A 150 17.27 -19.31 11.77
C PRO A 150 15.99 -18.66 12.34
N THR A 151 15.72 -17.38 12.02
CA THR A 151 14.52 -16.68 12.51
C THR A 151 13.25 -17.34 11.96
N PRO A 152 12.37 -17.84 12.84
CA PRO A 152 11.12 -18.49 12.40
C PRO A 152 10.08 -17.47 11.92
N GLY A 153 9.06 -17.98 11.23
CA GLY A 153 7.92 -17.21 10.79
C GLY A 153 8.18 -16.40 9.51
N LEU A 154 7.22 -15.53 9.19
CA LEU A 154 7.25 -14.74 7.97
C LEU A 154 8.10 -13.47 8.16
N ARG A 155 9.07 -13.26 7.31
CA ARG A 155 9.91 -12.06 7.30
C ARG A 155 10.22 -11.56 5.89
N ILE A 156 10.51 -10.26 5.78
CA ILE A 156 10.91 -9.64 4.50
C ILE A 156 12.29 -10.19 4.10
N TRP A 157 12.43 -10.51 2.82
CA TRP A 157 13.69 -10.89 2.19
C TRP A 157 14.64 -9.68 2.10
N THR A 158 15.90 -9.88 2.42
CA THR A 158 16.91 -8.83 2.47
C THR A 158 18.13 -9.16 1.60
N ASP A 159 19.03 -8.19 1.39
CA ASP A 159 20.31 -8.42 0.70
C ASP A 159 21.17 -9.49 1.38
N ALA A 160 21.04 -9.64 2.70
CA ALA A 160 21.69 -10.71 3.45
C ALA A 160 21.14 -12.09 3.07
N ASP A 161 19.86 -12.19 2.73
CA ASP A 161 19.26 -13.42 2.26
C ASP A 161 19.71 -13.79 0.85
N ASP A 162 19.93 -12.77 -0.01
CA ASP A 162 20.55 -12.99 -1.32
C ASP A 162 21.94 -13.61 -1.20
N ALA A 163 22.75 -13.09 -0.27
CA ALA A 163 24.09 -13.60 0.00
C ALA A 163 24.02 -15.01 0.61
N GLY A 164 23.11 -15.22 1.56
CA GLY A 164 22.91 -16.50 2.23
C GLY A 164 22.46 -17.60 1.28
N LEU A 165 21.52 -17.29 0.36
CA LEU A 165 21.08 -18.25 -0.65
C LEU A 165 22.24 -18.66 -1.57
N ARG A 166 23.06 -17.71 -2.02
CA ARG A 166 24.26 -18.00 -2.85
C ARG A 166 25.25 -18.88 -2.10
N TRP A 167 25.57 -18.50 -0.87
CA TRP A 167 26.47 -19.25 0.00
C TRP A 167 25.97 -20.72 0.21
N TYR A 168 24.67 -20.90 0.46
CA TYR A 168 24.08 -22.21 0.65
C TYR A 168 24.18 -23.09 -0.62
N LEU A 169 23.80 -22.53 -1.78
CA LEU A 169 23.85 -23.26 -3.06
C LEU A 169 25.27 -23.60 -3.48
N GLU A 170 26.22 -22.71 -3.24
CA GLU A 170 27.64 -22.93 -3.54
C GLU A 170 28.21 -24.07 -2.69
N ASN A 171 28.01 -23.98 -1.37
CA ASN A 171 28.63 -24.94 -0.45
C ASN A 171 27.98 -26.33 -0.48
N LYS A 172 26.66 -26.42 -0.68
CA LYS A 172 25.97 -27.73 -0.69
C LYS A 172 25.97 -28.39 -2.06
N TYR A 173 25.86 -27.62 -3.13
CA TYR A 173 25.61 -28.13 -4.47
C TYR A 173 26.68 -27.76 -5.52
N ASP A 174 27.72 -27.03 -5.13
CA ASP A 174 28.73 -26.47 -6.07
C ASP A 174 28.09 -25.60 -7.19
N ILE A 175 26.98 -24.91 -6.87
CA ILE A 175 26.23 -24.06 -7.79
C ILE A 175 26.55 -22.59 -7.52
N THR A 176 27.04 -21.91 -8.57
CA THR A 176 27.45 -20.51 -8.54
C THR A 176 26.71 -19.70 -9.64
N GLY A 177 26.87 -18.37 -9.62
CA GLY A 177 26.32 -17.49 -10.65
C GLY A 177 25.17 -16.64 -10.15
N LYS A 178 25.51 -15.43 -9.66
CA LYS A 178 24.61 -14.47 -9.01
C LYS A 178 23.30 -14.25 -9.79
N ASP A 179 23.39 -13.89 -11.06
CA ASP A 179 22.21 -13.50 -11.84
C ASP A 179 21.24 -14.66 -12.04
N LYS A 180 21.76 -15.87 -12.30
CA LYS A 180 20.91 -17.06 -12.49
C LYS A 180 20.26 -17.51 -11.19
N ILE A 181 20.96 -17.39 -10.05
CA ILE A 181 20.39 -17.72 -8.74
C ILE A 181 19.26 -16.73 -8.42
N MET A 182 19.45 -15.45 -8.71
CA MET A 182 18.40 -14.44 -8.51
C MET A 182 17.21 -14.66 -9.45
N ASP A 183 17.43 -15.00 -10.71
CA ASP A 183 16.35 -15.33 -11.63
C ASP A 183 15.56 -16.58 -11.16
N ALA A 184 16.26 -17.60 -10.63
CA ALA A 184 15.63 -18.78 -10.04
C ALA A 184 14.83 -18.45 -8.78
N LEU A 185 15.37 -17.59 -7.89
CA LEU A 185 14.65 -17.10 -6.71
C LEU A 185 13.35 -16.41 -7.10
N ILE A 186 13.40 -15.49 -8.07
CA ILE A 186 12.22 -14.78 -8.58
C ILE A 186 11.16 -15.78 -9.06
N MET A 187 11.53 -16.74 -9.91
CA MET A 187 10.60 -17.73 -10.44
C MET A 187 10.03 -18.65 -9.36
N CYS A 188 10.87 -19.12 -8.43
CA CYS A 188 10.45 -19.97 -7.32
C CYS A 188 9.50 -19.24 -6.38
N ALA A 189 9.84 -18.01 -6.00
CA ALA A 189 9.03 -17.21 -5.08
C ALA A 189 7.67 -16.84 -5.69
N GLU A 190 7.62 -16.50 -6.98
CA GLU A 190 6.35 -16.24 -7.68
C GLU A 190 5.43 -17.47 -7.74
N GLN A 191 5.97 -18.66 -7.90
CA GLN A 191 5.19 -19.90 -7.85
C GLN A 191 4.64 -20.18 -6.45
N ASN A 192 5.34 -19.76 -5.41
CA ASN A 192 4.92 -19.82 -4.00
C ASN A 192 4.22 -18.51 -3.54
N GLY A 193 3.71 -17.74 -4.49
CA GLY A 193 3.05 -16.45 -4.20
C GLY A 193 1.77 -16.63 -3.39
N PHE A 194 1.55 -15.72 -2.43
CA PHE A 194 0.38 -15.71 -1.55
C PHE A 194 -0.05 -14.27 -1.24
N ASN A 195 -1.20 -14.09 -0.60
CA ASN A 195 -1.68 -12.80 -0.14
C ASN A 195 -2.11 -12.90 1.32
N GLU A 196 -1.33 -12.33 2.23
CA GLU A 196 -1.57 -12.44 3.68
C GLU A 196 -2.94 -11.94 4.11
N VAL A 197 -3.44 -10.86 3.50
CA VAL A 197 -4.74 -10.27 3.85
C VAL A 197 -5.86 -11.19 3.38
N LEU A 198 -5.77 -11.72 2.16
CA LEU A 198 -6.75 -12.69 1.66
C LEU A 198 -6.75 -13.99 2.48
N ASP A 199 -5.58 -14.49 2.84
CA ASP A 199 -5.46 -15.71 3.66
C ASP A 199 -6.10 -15.48 5.04
N TYR A 200 -5.84 -14.31 5.66
CA TYR A 200 -6.46 -13.93 6.92
C TYR A 200 -7.99 -13.83 6.79
N ILE A 201 -8.50 -13.06 5.84
CA ILE A 201 -9.94 -12.84 5.68
C ILE A 201 -10.68 -14.15 5.35
N ASN A 202 -10.12 -14.98 4.48
CA ASN A 202 -10.73 -16.25 4.09
C ASN A 202 -10.73 -17.29 5.23
N GLY A 203 -9.85 -17.15 6.21
CA GLY A 203 -9.83 -17.97 7.43
C GLY A 203 -10.91 -17.60 8.45
N LEU A 204 -11.64 -16.48 8.25
CA LEU A 204 -12.64 -16.01 9.20
C LEU A 204 -14.01 -16.63 8.95
N SER A 205 -14.77 -16.81 10.03
CA SER A 205 -16.18 -17.24 9.99
C SER A 205 -17.03 -16.27 10.80
N TRP A 206 -18.06 -15.70 10.15
CA TRP A 206 -18.98 -14.75 10.80
C TRP A 206 -20.00 -15.49 11.65
N ASP A 207 -20.21 -15.00 12.86
CA ASP A 207 -21.19 -15.53 13.83
C ASP A 207 -22.65 -15.10 13.58
N GLY A 208 -22.89 -14.27 12.55
CA GLY A 208 -24.21 -13.77 12.17
C GLY A 208 -24.66 -12.52 12.94
N ILE A 209 -23.85 -12.00 13.88
CA ILE A 209 -24.18 -10.80 14.65
C ILE A 209 -23.59 -9.57 13.97
N ALA A 210 -24.45 -8.62 13.54
CA ALA A 210 -24.05 -7.39 12.91
C ALA A 210 -23.38 -6.43 13.92
N ARG A 211 -22.18 -5.95 13.60
CA ARG A 211 -21.36 -5.04 14.41
C ARG A 211 -20.79 -3.88 13.62
N LEU A 212 -20.62 -4.03 12.30
CA LEU A 212 -19.99 -3.02 11.45
C LEU A 212 -20.74 -1.71 11.43
N ASP A 213 -22.05 -1.75 11.34
CA ASP A 213 -22.90 -0.56 11.29
C ASP A 213 -22.73 0.32 12.52
N THR A 214 -22.39 -0.25 13.66
CA THR A 214 -22.34 0.46 14.96
C THR A 214 -20.92 0.67 15.49
N ILE A 215 -19.87 0.29 14.77
CA ILE A 215 -18.50 0.34 15.28
C ILE A 215 -18.09 1.75 15.75
N PHE A 216 -18.41 2.80 14.99
CA PHE A 216 -18.11 4.18 15.40
C PHE A 216 -19.00 4.66 16.55
N ILE A 217 -20.24 4.17 16.60
CA ILE A 217 -21.22 4.49 17.65
C ILE A 217 -20.82 3.81 18.97
N ASP A 218 -20.58 2.50 18.91
CA ASP A 218 -20.33 1.68 20.09
C ASP A 218 -18.99 1.99 20.76
N TYR A 219 -17.94 2.30 19.97
CA TYR A 219 -16.58 2.49 20.48
C TYR A 219 -16.15 3.94 20.62
N LEU A 220 -16.70 4.86 19.81
CA LEU A 220 -16.27 6.26 19.78
C LEU A 220 -17.43 7.24 20.05
N GLY A 221 -18.63 6.74 20.31
CA GLY A 221 -19.78 7.59 20.65
C GLY A 221 -20.26 8.47 19.49
N ALA A 222 -20.12 8.02 18.24
CA ALA A 222 -20.71 8.73 17.11
C ALA A 222 -22.24 8.77 17.19
N GLU A 223 -22.86 9.71 16.50
CA GLU A 223 -24.31 9.79 16.38
C GLU A 223 -24.88 8.55 15.67
N ASP A 224 -25.92 7.96 16.24
CA ASP A 224 -26.61 6.80 15.67
C ASP A 224 -27.60 7.23 14.58
N ASN A 225 -27.14 7.35 13.36
CA ASN A 225 -27.95 7.67 12.19
C ASN A 225 -27.58 6.82 10.98
N VAL A 226 -28.38 6.86 9.92
CA VAL A 226 -28.19 6.03 8.72
C VAL A 226 -26.88 6.33 8.00
N TYR A 227 -26.37 7.57 8.05
CA TYR A 227 -25.11 7.96 7.44
C TYR A 227 -23.91 7.37 8.18
N THR A 228 -23.84 7.52 9.51
CA THR A 228 -22.75 6.96 10.33
C THR A 228 -22.67 5.44 10.17
N ARG A 229 -23.83 4.76 10.18
CA ARG A 229 -23.92 3.32 9.95
C ARG A 229 -23.43 2.92 8.56
N ALA A 230 -23.87 3.63 7.51
CA ALA A 230 -23.45 3.36 6.15
C ALA A 230 -21.96 3.65 5.94
N ALA A 231 -21.42 4.75 6.47
CA ALA A 231 -20.02 5.11 6.37
C ALA A 231 -19.12 4.04 7.00
N ALA A 232 -19.46 3.55 8.18
CA ALA A 232 -18.74 2.47 8.85
C ALA A 232 -18.76 1.18 7.99
N ARG A 233 -19.95 0.69 7.67
CA ARG A 233 -20.14 -0.54 6.89
C ARG A 233 -19.42 -0.51 5.56
N LYS A 234 -19.65 0.53 4.76
CA LYS A 234 -19.09 0.65 3.40
C LYS A 234 -17.56 0.79 3.42
N SER A 235 -16.97 1.47 4.39
CA SER A 235 -15.51 1.65 4.48
C SER A 235 -14.77 0.34 4.77
N PHE A 236 -15.27 -0.48 5.70
CA PHE A 236 -14.64 -1.77 5.99
C PHE A 236 -14.96 -2.81 4.90
N THR A 237 -16.14 -2.78 4.31
CA THR A 237 -16.46 -3.62 3.13
C THR A 237 -15.57 -3.26 1.94
N ALA A 238 -15.27 -1.97 1.73
CA ALA A 238 -14.35 -1.53 0.68
C ALA A 238 -12.91 -2.00 0.90
N ALA A 239 -12.46 -2.10 2.17
CA ALA A 239 -11.15 -2.69 2.47
C ALA A 239 -11.08 -4.15 2.04
N VAL A 240 -12.15 -4.92 2.27
CA VAL A 240 -12.26 -6.30 1.78
C VAL A 240 -12.31 -6.33 0.26
N ALA A 241 -13.16 -5.51 -0.37
CA ALA A 241 -13.26 -5.43 -1.83
C ALA A 241 -11.90 -5.16 -2.49
N ARG A 242 -11.11 -4.22 -1.98
CA ARG A 242 -9.77 -3.90 -2.49
C ARG A 242 -8.74 -5.01 -2.27
N ALA A 243 -8.92 -5.88 -1.29
CA ALA A 243 -8.08 -7.05 -1.13
C ALA A 243 -8.40 -8.13 -2.18
N PHE A 244 -9.70 -8.34 -2.50
CA PHE A 244 -10.14 -9.31 -3.50
C PHE A 244 -10.01 -8.81 -4.94
N GLU A 245 -10.27 -7.52 -5.15
CA GLU A 245 -10.26 -6.84 -6.45
C GLU A 245 -9.31 -5.62 -6.39
N PRO A 246 -7.98 -5.86 -6.40
CA PRO A 246 -7.01 -4.77 -6.35
C PRO A 246 -7.27 -3.73 -7.43
N GLY A 247 -7.31 -2.45 -7.03
CA GLY A 247 -7.61 -1.35 -7.92
C GLY A 247 -9.11 -1.09 -8.16
N CYS A 248 -10.03 -1.81 -7.52
CA CYS A 248 -11.45 -1.49 -7.58
C CYS A 248 -11.68 -0.04 -7.10
N LYS A 249 -12.72 0.60 -7.66
CA LYS A 249 -12.98 2.01 -7.37
C LYS A 249 -13.49 2.19 -5.94
N TYR A 250 -12.70 2.87 -5.13
CA TYR A 250 -13.08 3.39 -3.82
C TYR A 250 -12.24 4.62 -3.53
N ASP A 251 -12.79 5.82 -3.75
CA ASP A 251 -12.09 7.10 -3.66
C ASP A 251 -12.54 7.93 -2.45
N THR A 252 -13.12 7.29 -1.45
CA THR A 252 -13.65 7.93 -0.25
C THR A 252 -12.82 7.62 0.99
N MET A 253 -12.90 8.50 1.98
CA MET A 253 -12.19 8.41 3.25
C MET A 253 -13.11 8.90 4.38
N PRO A 254 -13.53 8.03 5.30
CA PRO A 254 -14.18 8.48 6.52
C PRO A 254 -13.19 9.27 7.38
N ILE A 255 -13.62 10.39 7.95
CA ILE A 255 -12.82 11.26 8.79
C ILE A 255 -13.43 11.31 10.18
N LEU A 256 -12.70 10.79 11.14
CA LEU A 256 -13.12 10.70 12.54
C LEU A 256 -12.77 12.02 13.25
N ILE A 257 -13.81 12.77 13.69
CA ILE A 257 -13.70 14.10 14.27
C ILE A 257 -14.06 14.05 15.73
N GLY A 258 -13.16 14.49 16.62
CA GLY A 258 -13.41 14.48 18.06
C GLY A 258 -12.14 14.75 18.86
N GLY A 259 -12.26 14.83 20.16
CA GLY A 259 -11.18 15.15 21.08
C GLY A 259 -9.94 14.27 20.96
N GLN A 260 -8.83 14.74 21.50
CA GLN A 260 -7.60 13.96 21.58
C GLN A 260 -7.75 12.86 22.63
N GLY A 261 -7.24 11.65 22.34
CA GLY A 261 -7.21 10.55 23.31
C GLY A 261 -8.48 9.69 23.38
N ILE A 262 -9.52 9.98 22.60
CA ILE A 262 -10.80 9.21 22.62
C ILE A 262 -10.73 7.85 21.94
N GLY A 263 -9.59 7.50 21.32
CA GLY A 263 -9.38 6.19 20.72
C GLY A 263 -9.51 6.11 19.20
N LYS A 264 -9.58 7.24 18.46
CA LYS A 264 -9.66 7.26 16.98
C LYS A 264 -8.61 6.36 16.32
N SER A 265 -7.34 6.68 16.53
CA SER A 265 -6.21 5.91 15.98
C SER A 265 -6.12 4.50 16.56
N THR A 266 -6.58 4.28 17.80
CA THR A 266 -6.66 2.95 18.40
C THR A 266 -7.63 2.06 17.62
N LEU A 267 -8.82 2.57 17.26
CA LEU A 267 -9.80 1.83 16.46
C LEU A 267 -9.20 1.46 15.09
N ILE A 268 -8.67 2.45 14.38
CA ILE A 268 -8.13 2.26 13.03
C ILE A 268 -6.97 1.26 13.06
N ARG A 269 -6.04 1.40 14.02
CA ARG A 269 -4.88 0.52 14.21
C ARG A 269 -5.31 -0.91 14.54
N THR A 270 -6.27 -1.08 15.46
CA THR A 270 -6.75 -2.38 15.87
C THR A 270 -7.42 -3.11 14.71
N MET A 271 -8.23 -2.41 13.90
CA MET A 271 -8.81 -2.95 12.68
C MET A 271 -7.75 -3.26 11.62
N GLY A 272 -6.74 -2.42 11.46
CA GLY A 272 -5.66 -2.63 10.47
C GLY A 272 -4.67 -3.73 10.85
N LYS A 273 -4.64 -4.18 12.12
CA LYS A 273 -3.70 -5.20 12.62
C LYS A 273 -2.25 -4.87 12.22
N LYS A 274 -1.48 -5.84 11.78
CA LYS A 274 -0.08 -5.66 11.29
C LYS A 274 0.02 -4.90 9.95
N TRP A 275 -1.09 -4.75 9.25
CA TRP A 275 -1.16 -4.02 7.96
C TRP A 275 -1.65 -2.58 8.11
N TYR A 276 -1.68 -2.05 9.32
CA TYR A 276 -1.95 -0.64 9.60
C TYR A 276 -0.73 0.24 9.31
N ALA A 277 -0.99 1.48 8.90
CA ALA A 277 0.01 2.55 8.84
C ALA A 277 -0.60 3.91 9.21
N ASP A 278 0.19 4.74 9.88
CA ASP A 278 -0.11 6.12 10.27
C ASP A 278 0.92 7.14 9.77
N GLY A 279 1.90 6.68 9.01
CA GLY A 279 3.05 7.48 8.57
C GLY A 279 2.92 8.11 7.17
N LEU A 280 1.72 8.38 6.67
CA LEU A 280 1.54 9.02 5.36
C LEU A 280 1.75 10.53 5.48
N ASN A 281 3.00 10.99 5.26
CA ASN A 281 3.39 12.39 5.41
C ASN A 281 3.13 13.24 4.15
N THR A 282 2.83 12.63 3.02
CA THR A 282 2.55 13.33 1.75
C THR A 282 1.57 12.51 0.91
N PHE A 283 0.80 13.20 0.08
CA PHE A 283 -0.09 12.61 -0.93
C PHE A 283 0.47 12.74 -2.35
N GLU A 284 1.72 13.18 -2.49
CA GLU A 284 2.34 13.45 -3.76
C GLU A 284 3.57 12.58 -4.02
N GLY A 285 3.87 12.41 -5.29
CA GLY A 285 5.11 11.76 -5.73
C GLY A 285 5.15 10.25 -5.56
N LYS A 286 6.36 9.73 -5.71
CA LYS A 286 6.68 8.31 -5.62
C LYS A 286 6.65 7.83 -4.16
N GLU A 287 7.11 8.65 -3.23
CA GLU A 287 7.18 8.34 -1.80
C GLU A 287 5.82 7.99 -1.20
N ALA A 288 4.77 8.75 -1.59
CA ALA A 288 3.41 8.44 -1.18
C ALA A 288 2.94 7.07 -1.70
N ALA A 289 3.26 6.73 -2.95
CA ALA A 289 2.90 5.45 -3.54
C ALA A 289 3.68 4.27 -2.95
N GLU A 290 4.96 4.45 -2.64
CA GLU A 290 5.78 3.43 -1.97
C GLU A 290 5.35 3.23 -0.50
N GLY A 291 4.99 4.31 0.19
CA GLY A 291 4.60 4.27 1.61
C GLY A 291 3.32 3.46 1.88
N ILE A 292 2.45 3.30 0.89
CA ILE A 292 1.20 2.53 1.04
C ILE A 292 1.35 1.05 0.67
N GLN A 293 2.50 0.62 0.12
CA GLN A 293 2.69 -0.79 -0.26
C GLN A 293 2.71 -1.71 0.96
N GLY A 294 1.96 -2.80 0.88
CA GLY A 294 1.81 -3.76 1.98
C GLY A 294 1.03 -3.22 3.18
N LYS A 295 0.27 -2.15 2.99
CA LYS A 295 -0.65 -1.59 3.98
C LYS A 295 -2.09 -1.77 3.53
N TRP A 296 -2.95 -2.14 4.47
CA TRP A 296 -4.37 -2.38 4.22
C TRP A 296 -5.24 -1.21 4.70
N ILE A 297 -4.99 -0.76 5.93
CA ILE A 297 -5.66 0.37 6.56
C ILE A 297 -4.64 1.47 6.83
N ILE A 298 -4.86 2.62 6.22
CA ILE A 298 -3.95 3.76 6.32
C ILE A 298 -4.67 4.91 7.01
N GLU A 299 -4.07 5.42 8.08
CA GLU A 299 -4.55 6.62 8.76
C GLU A 299 -3.82 7.85 8.23
N ALA A 300 -4.61 8.82 7.76
CA ALA A 300 -4.18 10.18 7.49
C ALA A 300 -4.53 11.04 8.71
N GLY A 301 -3.56 11.25 9.59
CA GLY A 301 -3.74 12.05 10.80
C GLY A 301 -3.72 13.54 10.54
N GLU A 302 -4.24 14.32 11.50
CA GLU A 302 -4.16 15.79 11.57
C GLU A 302 -4.63 16.52 10.30
N MET A 303 -5.71 16.03 9.68
CA MET A 303 -6.28 16.58 8.43
C MET A 303 -6.50 18.10 8.47
N ALA A 304 -6.76 18.68 9.63
CA ALA A 304 -6.96 20.11 9.82
C ALA A 304 -5.70 20.95 9.54
N GLY A 305 -4.52 20.36 9.68
CA GLY A 305 -3.24 21.01 9.35
C GLY A 305 -2.99 21.17 7.85
N TYR A 306 -3.77 20.50 7.00
CA TYR A 306 -3.54 20.51 5.56
C TYR A 306 -3.83 21.88 4.95
N SER A 307 -2.94 22.38 4.11
CA SER A 307 -3.21 23.50 3.23
C SER A 307 -4.25 23.10 2.16
N ARG A 308 -4.84 24.07 1.48
CA ARG A 308 -5.74 23.81 0.35
C ARG A 308 -5.07 23.00 -0.77
N ALA A 309 -3.77 23.16 -0.96
CA ALA A 309 -3.00 22.39 -1.95
C ALA A 309 -2.88 20.93 -1.54
N GLU A 310 -2.59 20.67 -0.26
CA GLU A 310 -2.50 19.30 0.29
C GLU A 310 -3.85 18.60 0.31
N GLU A 311 -4.94 19.31 0.61
CA GLU A 311 -6.30 18.78 0.48
C GLU A 311 -6.61 18.37 -0.96
N ASN A 312 -6.24 19.17 -1.95
CA ASN A 312 -6.41 18.82 -3.36
C ASN A 312 -5.51 17.67 -3.80
N ALA A 313 -4.28 17.61 -3.31
CA ALA A 313 -3.38 16.48 -3.53
C ALA A 313 -3.96 15.19 -2.94
N SER A 314 -4.52 15.24 -1.72
CA SER A 314 -5.17 14.09 -1.09
C SER A 314 -6.38 13.59 -1.90
N LYS A 315 -7.23 14.50 -2.41
CA LYS A 315 -8.36 14.15 -3.29
C LYS A 315 -7.92 13.45 -4.58
N GLN A 316 -6.85 13.94 -5.20
CA GLN A 316 -6.26 13.31 -6.39
C GLN A 316 -5.65 11.94 -6.04
N PHE A 317 -4.94 11.85 -4.93
CA PHE A 317 -4.33 10.62 -4.47
C PHE A 317 -5.38 9.55 -4.16
N LEU A 318 -6.44 9.88 -3.42
CA LEU A 318 -7.54 8.97 -3.10
C LEU A 318 -8.21 8.39 -4.36
N SER A 319 -8.29 9.19 -5.44
CA SER A 319 -8.95 8.79 -6.69
C SER A 319 -8.15 7.80 -7.53
N ARG A 320 -6.86 7.58 -7.23
CA ARG A 320 -6.04 6.63 -7.98
C ARG A 320 -6.47 5.21 -7.67
N GLN A 321 -6.60 4.41 -8.70
CA GLN A 321 -6.86 2.96 -8.60
C GLN A 321 -5.57 2.15 -8.70
N VAL A 322 -4.59 2.68 -9.43
CA VAL A 322 -3.29 2.05 -9.68
C VAL A 322 -2.20 3.08 -9.46
N ASP A 323 -1.18 2.70 -8.73
CA ASP A 323 0.04 3.47 -8.59
C ASP A 323 1.10 2.91 -9.54
N VAL A 324 1.84 3.79 -10.22
CA VAL A 324 2.83 3.41 -11.23
C VAL A 324 4.19 3.96 -10.83
N PHE A 325 5.10 3.07 -10.43
CA PHE A 325 6.46 3.46 -10.05
C PHE A 325 7.44 2.29 -10.22
N ARG A 326 8.73 2.59 -10.10
CA ARG A 326 9.79 1.60 -10.07
C ARG A 326 10.25 1.41 -8.63
N GLN A 327 10.12 0.20 -8.10
CA GLN A 327 10.68 -0.14 -6.78
C GLN A 327 12.18 0.14 -6.70
N ALA A 328 12.68 0.38 -5.50
CA ALA A 328 14.11 0.47 -5.27
C ALA A 328 14.79 -0.81 -5.78
N TYR A 329 15.86 -0.65 -6.57
CA TYR A 329 16.59 -1.72 -7.26
C TYR A 329 15.81 -2.48 -8.35
N GLY A 330 14.54 -2.18 -8.58
CA GLY A 330 13.75 -2.75 -9.68
C GLY A 330 14.28 -2.29 -11.04
N ARG A 331 14.31 -3.19 -12.02
CA ARG A 331 14.76 -2.85 -13.40
C ARG A 331 13.66 -2.20 -14.23
N ARG A 332 12.39 -2.40 -13.86
CA ARG A 332 11.23 -1.94 -14.65
C ARG A 332 10.26 -1.15 -13.80
N THR A 333 9.58 -0.19 -14.41
CA THR A 333 8.37 0.42 -13.84
C THR A 333 7.25 -0.61 -13.88
N GLN A 334 6.48 -0.70 -12.81
CA GLN A 334 5.37 -1.63 -12.66
C GLN A 334 4.12 -0.90 -12.18
N GLU A 335 2.99 -1.49 -12.45
CA GLU A 335 1.68 -1.08 -11.98
C GLU A 335 1.35 -1.80 -10.68
N TYR A 336 0.90 -1.05 -9.68
CA TYR A 336 0.49 -1.55 -8.37
C TYR A 336 -0.97 -1.19 -8.13
N PRO A 337 -1.92 -2.07 -8.48
CA PRO A 337 -3.32 -1.87 -8.16
C PRO A 337 -3.51 -1.75 -6.65
N ARG A 338 -4.24 -0.71 -6.22
CA ARG A 338 -4.39 -0.41 -4.78
C ARG A 338 -5.19 -1.47 -4.05
N GLN A 339 -4.65 -1.91 -2.92
CA GLN A 339 -5.26 -2.87 -2.01
C GLN A 339 -5.61 -2.24 -0.65
N CYS A 340 -5.39 -0.95 -0.46
CA CYS A 340 -5.60 -0.24 0.79
C CYS A 340 -6.82 0.68 0.75
N VAL A 341 -7.33 1.02 1.93
CA VAL A 341 -8.30 2.09 2.17
C VAL A 341 -7.74 3.10 3.17
N PHE A 342 -8.30 4.31 3.16
CA PHE A 342 -7.83 5.42 3.96
C PHE A 342 -8.88 5.81 4.99
N PHE A 343 -8.43 6.17 6.20
CA PHE A 343 -9.20 6.78 7.26
C PHE A 343 -8.52 8.09 7.66
N GLY A 344 -9.29 9.15 7.83
CA GLY A 344 -8.78 10.41 8.35
C GLY A 344 -9.06 10.55 9.84
N SER A 345 -8.23 11.30 10.56
CA SER A 345 -8.51 11.73 11.92
C SER A 345 -8.17 13.20 12.12
N THR A 346 -9.01 13.89 12.88
CA THR A 346 -8.80 15.30 13.26
C THR A 346 -9.45 15.60 14.61
N ASN A 347 -8.93 16.62 15.30
CA ASN A 347 -9.53 17.20 16.50
C ASN A 347 -10.17 18.57 16.25
N GLN A 348 -10.12 19.08 15.03
CA GLN A 348 -10.73 20.34 14.64
C GLN A 348 -12.04 20.07 13.91
N TYR A 349 -13.07 20.85 14.26
CA TYR A 349 -14.40 20.73 13.67
C TYR A 349 -14.41 21.24 12.22
N GLU A 350 -13.88 22.44 11.98
CA GLU A 350 -13.74 23.01 10.64
C GLU A 350 -12.38 22.62 10.04
N PHE A 351 -12.36 21.80 9.00
CA PHE A 351 -11.12 21.29 8.39
C PHE A 351 -11.18 21.21 6.85
N LEU A 352 -12.36 21.29 6.25
CA LEU A 352 -12.53 21.27 4.78
C LEU A 352 -12.38 22.69 4.23
N LYS A 353 -11.40 22.89 3.35
CA LYS A 353 -11.02 24.23 2.82
C LYS A 353 -11.49 24.49 1.40
N ASP A 354 -11.81 23.45 0.64
CA ASP A 354 -12.24 23.56 -0.75
C ASP A 354 -13.59 22.89 -0.95
N ILE A 355 -14.54 23.61 -1.54
CA ILE A 355 -15.90 23.16 -1.78
C ILE A 355 -15.94 22.03 -2.81
N THR A 356 -14.95 22.00 -3.73
CA THR A 356 -14.96 21.06 -4.85
C THR A 356 -14.38 19.70 -4.47
N GLY A 357 -15.09 18.63 -4.85
CA GLY A 357 -14.58 17.25 -4.67
C GLY A 357 -14.67 16.69 -3.25
N ASN A 358 -15.30 17.38 -2.30
CA ASN A 358 -15.46 16.96 -0.91
C ASN A 358 -16.33 15.71 -0.74
N ARG A 359 -17.00 15.22 -1.78
CA ARG A 359 -17.73 13.95 -1.75
C ARG A 359 -16.85 12.76 -1.32
N ARG A 360 -15.52 12.88 -1.44
CA ARG A 360 -14.55 11.88 -1.02
C ARG A 360 -14.37 11.81 0.48
N PHE A 361 -14.67 12.88 1.19
CA PHE A 361 -14.56 12.95 2.64
C PHE A 361 -15.91 12.66 3.29
N TRP A 362 -15.88 11.74 4.24
CA TRP A 362 -17.05 11.37 5.04
C TRP A 362 -16.81 11.79 6.49
N PRO A 363 -17.15 13.04 6.87
CA PRO A 363 -16.99 13.53 8.23
C PRO A 363 -17.88 12.75 9.21
N ILE A 364 -17.32 12.25 10.29
CA ILE A 364 -18.02 11.50 11.35
C ILE A 364 -17.73 12.18 12.68
N ASP A 365 -18.73 12.83 13.25
CA ASP A 365 -18.65 13.43 14.59
C ASP A 365 -18.69 12.36 15.67
N LEU A 366 -17.71 12.42 16.55
CA LEU A 366 -17.55 11.51 17.68
C LEU A 366 -17.92 12.20 18.99
N GLU A 367 -17.99 11.45 20.08
CA GLU A 367 -18.36 11.98 21.41
C GLU A 367 -19.77 12.61 21.47
N MET A 368 -20.62 12.34 20.46
CA MET A 368 -22.01 12.79 20.43
C MET A 368 -22.87 12.04 21.46
N THR A 369 -22.45 10.82 21.78
CA THR A 369 -23.07 9.97 22.82
C THR A 369 -21.98 9.27 23.64
N THR A 370 -22.35 8.71 24.78
CA THR A 370 -21.41 7.88 25.56
C THR A 370 -21.13 6.57 24.80
N PRO A 371 -19.86 6.20 24.57
CA PRO A 371 -19.52 4.90 23.98
C PRO A 371 -20.13 3.74 24.77
N ARG A 372 -20.70 2.75 24.08
CA ARG A 372 -21.35 1.59 24.69
C ARG A 372 -20.34 0.51 25.09
N LYS A 373 -19.16 0.49 24.47
CA LYS A 373 -18.10 -0.50 24.66
C LYS A 373 -16.74 0.18 24.90
N ASN A 374 -15.89 -0.50 25.65
CA ASN A 374 -14.52 -0.06 25.85
C ASN A 374 -13.63 -0.51 24.69
N ILE A 375 -13.02 0.45 23.99
CA ILE A 375 -12.21 0.20 22.81
C ILE A 375 -10.97 -0.67 23.10
N PHE A 376 -10.37 -0.55 24.27
CA PHE A 376 -9.16 -1.28 24.65
C PHE A 376 -9.44 -2.71 25.10
N VAL A 377 -10.65 -2.97 25.61
CA VAL A 377 -11.03 -4.27 26.17
C VAL A 377 -11.84 -5.10 25.18
N ASN A 378 -12.84 -4.50 24.53
CA ASN A 378 -13.80 -5.23 23.73
C ASN A 378 -13.37 -5.36 22.26
N LEU A 379 -12.82 -4.28 21.66
CA LEU A 379 -12.49 -4.28 20.23
C LEU A 379 -11.50 -5.37 19.81
N PRO A 380 -10.39 -5.65 20.54
CA PRO A 380 -9.46 -6.70 20.14
C PRO A 380 -10.11 -8.08 19.99
N GLY A 381 -11.14 -8.39 20.81
CA GLY A 381 -11.89 -9.65 20.71
C GLY A 381 -12.96 -9.67 19.61
N GLU A 382 -13.37 -8.52 19.08
CA GLU A 382 -14.41 -8.41 18.04
C GLU A 382 -13.85 -8.18 16.62
N VAL A 383 -12.57 -7.83 16.47
CA VAL A 383 -11.96 -7.49 15.15
C VAL A 383 -12.18 -8.56 14.10
N ASP A 384 -12.00 -9.82 14.46
CA ASP A 384 -12.12 -10.93 13.51
C ASP A 384 -13.59 -11.11 13.07
N GLN A 385 -14.55 -10.86 13.96
CA GLN A 385 -15.98 -10.89 13.64
C GLN A 385 -16.41 -9.70 12.77
N LEU A 386 -15.84 -8.51 13.02
CA LEU A 386 -16.04 -7.33 12.19
C LEU A 386 -15.55 -7.55 10.76
N TRP A 387 -14.38 -8.15 10.59
CA TRP A 387 -13.86 -8.50 9.27
C TRP A 387 -14.61 -9.65 8.61
N ALA A 388 -15.07 -10.63 9.39
CA ALA A 388 -15.93 -11.70 8.87
C ALA A 388 -17.28 -11.16 8.37
N GLU A 389 -17.88 -10.18 9.09
CA GLU A 389 -19.06 -9.47 8.63
C GLU A 389 -18.79 -8.67 7.35
N ALA A 390 -17.65 -7.95 7.27
CA ALA A 390 -17.28 -7.21 6.07
C ALA A 390 -17.12 -8.12 4.84
N LEU A 391 -16.51 -9.31 5.03
CA LEU A 391 -16.42 -10.33 4.00
C LEU A 391 -17.81 -10.84 3.56
N TYR A 392 -18.69 -11.09 4.51
CA TYR A 392 -20.06 -11.51 4.20
C TYR A 392 -20.79 -10.47 3.37
N ARG A 393 -20.69 -9.18 3.75
CA ARG A 393 -21.32 -8.07 3.03
C ARG A 393 -20.74 -7.92 1.61
N TYR A 394 -19.42 -7.98 1.47
CA TYR A 394 -18.76 -7.97 0.15
C TYR A 394 -19.28 -9.10 -0.75
N LYS A 395 -19.32 -10.34 -0.25
CA LYS A 395 -19.81 -11.51 -1.00
C LYS A 395 -21.29 -11.41 -1.39
N ASN A 396 -22.08 -10.64 -0.64
CA ASN A 396 -23.48 -10.38 -0.93
C ASN A 396 -23.71 -9.09 -1.75
N GLY A 397 -22.66 -8.49 -2.31
CA GLY A 397 -22.77 -7.37 -3.23
C GLY A 397 -23.10 -6.03 -2.58
N GLU A 398 -22.69 -5.81 -1.32
CA GLU A 398 -22.84 -4.50 -0.66
C GLU A 398 -22.20 -3.40 -1.51
N SER A 399 -22.97 -2.36 -1.82
CA SER A 399 -22.48 -1.19 -2.54
C SER A 399 -21.46 -0.41 -1.69
N LEU A 400 -20.37 0.04 -2.32
CA LEU A 400 -19.28 0.78 -1.67
C LEU A 400 -19.49 2.29 -1.65
N ILE A 401 -20.52 2.80 -2.32
CA ILE A 401 -20.83 4.24 -2.42
C ILE A 401 -22.06 4.61 -1.59
N ILE A 402 -22.14 5.86 -1.15
CA ILE A 402 -23.29 6.38 -0.39
C ILE A 402 -24.32 7.07 -1.30
N GLU A 403 -23.97 7.36 -2.51
CA GLU A 403 -24.80 8.06 -3.50
C GLU A 403 -26.01 7.24 -3.97
N ASP A 404 -26.03 5.96 -3.70
CA ASP A 404 -27.15 5.05 -4.01
C ASP A 404 -28.32 5.14 -3.01
N ASP A 405 -28.09 5.78 -1.84
CA ASP A 405 -29.14 6.02 -0.83
C ASP A 405 -29.34 7.54 -0.60
N PRO A 406 -30.46 8.13 -1.08
CA PRO A 406 -30.71 9.56 -0.94
C PRO A 406 -30.77 10.06 0.50
N ALA A 407 -31.19 9.22 1.47
CA ALA A 407 -31.25 9.61 2.88
C ALA A 407 -29.85 9.69 3.47
N VAL A 408 -28.97 8.74 3.13
CA VAL A 408 -27.57 8.73 3.51
C VAL A 408 -26.83 9.91 2.88
N LEU A 409 -27.04 10.14 1.57
CA LEU A 409 -26.41 11.23 0.82
C LEU A 409 -26.76 12.60 1.42
N LYS A 410 -28.01 12.84 1.76
CA LYS A 410 -28.46 14.11 2.38
C LYS A 410 -27.72 14.39 3.70
N LEU A 411 -27.56 13.39 4.56
CA LEU A 411 -26.84 13.55 5.84
C LEU A 411 -25.32 13.72 5.60
N ALA A 412 -24.77 13.03 4.62
CA ALA A 412 -23.37 13.18 4.24
C ALA A 412 -23.06 14.59 3.70
N ASP A 413 -23.96 15.17 2.89
CA ASP A 413 -23.83 16.54 2.40
C ASP A 413 -23.92 17.54 3.55
N ALA A 414 -24.88 17.38 4.46
CA ALA A 414 -25.00 18.23 5.65
C ALA A 414 -23.75 18.16 6.55
N ALA A 415 -23.21 16.95 6.75
CA ALA A 415 -21.97 16.77 7.51
C ALA A 415 -20.79 17.47 6.84
N ARG A 416 -20.63 17.35 5.51
CA ARG A 416 -19.59 18.06 4.77
C ARG A 416 -19.73 19.58 4.87
N GLU A 417 -20.93 20.10 4.75
CA GLU A 417 -21.20 21.53 4.89
C GLU A 417 -20.88 22.05 6.29
N ALA A 418 -21.25 21.30 7.33
CA ALA A 418 -20.97 21.67 8.73
C ALA A 418 -19.47 21.75 9.04
N HIS A 419 -18.64 20.97 8.35
CA HIS A 419 -17.18 20.92 8.57
C HIS A 419 -16.37 21.76 7.59
N MET A 420 -17.05 22.55 6.74
CA MET A 420 -16.37 23.54 5.90
C MET A 420 -15.78 24.66 6.77
N GLU A 421 -14.51 25.01 6.50
CA GLU A 421 -13.86 26.13 7.15
C GLU A 421 -14.64 27.42 6.84
N SER A 422 -15.06 28.13 7.89
CA SER A 422 -15.79 29.37 7.73
C SER A 422 -14.88 30.39 7.05
N ASN A 423 -15.24 30.77 5.83
CA ASN A 423 -14.51 31.79 5.10
C ASN A 423 -14.96 33.16 5.59
N THR A 424 -14.22 33.74 6.56
CA THR A 424 -14.47 35.09 7.08
C THR A 424 -14.65 36.11 5.95
N LYS A 425 -13.90 35.99 4.84
CA LYS A 425 -14.06 36.86 3.67
C LYS A 425 -15.40 36.62 2.99
N ALA A 426 -15.92 35.39 2.95
CA ALA A 426 -17.23 35.13 2.38
C ALA A 426 -18.35 35.77 3.22
N GLY A 427 -18.25 35.72 4.54
CA GLY A 427 -19.16 36.43 5.44
C GLY A 427 -19.15 37.95 5.17
N LEU A 428 -17.96 38.53 5.17
CA LEU A 428 -17.79 39.97 4.89
C LEU A 428 -18.30 40.38 3.48
N ILE A 429 -18.04 39.56 2.46
CA ILE A 429 -18.52 39.82 1.11
C ILE A 429 -20.05 39.70 1.07
N ASN A 430 -20.65 38.72 1.70
CA ASN A 430 -22.08 38.56 1.73
C ASN A 430 -22.77 39.74 2.46
N GLU A 431 -22.26 40.16 3.60
CA GLU A 431 -22.73 41.37 4.29
C GLU A 431 -22.57 42.62 3.41
N PHE A 432 -21.45 42.74 2.72
CA PHE A 432 -21.20 43.83 1.78
C PHE A 432 -22.21 43.88 0.62
N LEU A 433 -22.64 42.72 0.12
CA LEU A 433 -23.65 42.64 -0.95
C LEU A 433 -25.04 43.10 -0.47
N LEU A 434 -25.37 42.98 0.82
CA LEU A 434 -26.62 43.45 1.42
C LEU A 434 -26.69 44.99 1.59
N ILE A 435 -25.58 45.69 1.47
CA ILE A 435 -25.55 47.14 1.64
C ILE A 435 -26.23 47.81 0.41
N LYS A 436 -27.31 48.55 0.67
CA LYS A 436 -27.97 49.37 -0.34
C LYS A 436 -27.07 50.57 -0.72
N VAL A 437 -27.08 50.92 -1.99
CA VAL A 437 -26.26 51.98 -2.56
C VAL A 437 -27.13 53.00 -3.29
N PRO A 438 -26.65 54.26 -3.49
CA PRO A 438 -27.37 55.25 -4.26
C PRO A 438 -27.66 54.82 -5.70
N LEU A 439 -28.76 55.24 -6.28
CA LEU A 439 -29.17 54.88 -7.64
C LEU A 439 -28.09 55.16 -8.70
N ASN A 440 -27.29 56.23 -8.48
CA ASN A 440 -26.18 56.61 -9.37
C ASN A 440 -24.86 55.89 -9.08
N TRP A 441 -24.86 54.80 -8.33
CA TRP A 441 -23.67 54.05 -7.89
C TRP A 441 -22.68 53.78 -9.02
N ASN A 442 -23.17 53.29 -10.14
CA ASN A 442 -22.34 52.85 -11.26
C ASN A 442 -21.57 54.00 -11.96
N VAL A 443 -21.92 55.25 -11.72
CA VAL A 443 -21.24 56.44 -12.27
C VAL A 443 -20.43 57.20 -11.21
N MET A 444 -20.52 56.81 -9.93
CA MET A 444 -19.72 57.39 -8.87
C MET A 444 -18.23 57.00 -8.98
N SER A 445 -17.33 57.94 -8.62
CA SER A 445 -15.90 57.63 -8.54
C SER A 445 -15.60 56.63 -7.42
N ARG A 446 -14.49 55.89 -7.52
CA ARG A 446 -14.05 54.91 -6.50
C ARG A 446 -13.90 55.56 -5.11
N SER A 447 -13.37 56.75 -5.05
CA SER A 447 -13.22 57.52 -3.79
C SER A 447 -14.57 57.90 -3.20
N ALA A 448 -15.51 58.36 -4.00
CA ALA A 448 -16.86 58.69 -3.54
C ALA A 448 -17.63 57.48 -3.02
N ARG A 449 -17.53 56.33 -3.69
CA ARG A 449 -18.11 55.06 -3.23
C ARG A 449 -17.55 54.65 -1.87
N ARG A 450 -16.22 54.74 -1.70
CA ARG A 450 -15.57 54.38 -0.44
C ARG A 450 -15.95 55.33 0.69
N THR A 451 -16.04 56.63 0.43
CA THR A 451 -16.53 57.62 1.40
C THR A 451 -17.96 57.31 1.84
N TYR A 452 -18.85 56.98 0.91
CA TYR A 452 -20.21 56.56 1.22
C TYR A 452 -20.25 55.34 2.14
N LEU A 453 -19.48 54.31 1.84
CA LEU A 453 -19.42 53.09 2.63
C LEU A 453 -18.79 53.31 4.01
N SER A 454 -17.78 54.17 4.15
CA SER A 454 -17.13 54.48 5.44
C SER A 454 -18.02 55.31 6.38
N MET A 455 -19.00 56.02 5.85
CA MET A 455 -20.00 56.76 6.63
C MET A 455 -21.19 55.92 7.11
N ASN A 456 -21.04 54.61 7.16
CA ASN A 456 -22.10 53.63 7.49
C ASN A 456 -23.34 53.76 6.61
N ALA A 457 -23.14 54.04 5.34
CA ALA A 457 -24.17 54.11 4.31
C ALA A 457 -25.38 55.01 4.67
N LYS A 458 -25.16 56.10 5.39
CA LYS A 458 -26.23 57.06 5.64
C LYS A 458 -26.53 57.85 4.36
N PRO A 459 -27.75 57.72 3.81
CA PRO A 459 -28.14 58.45 2.61
C PRO A 459 -28.26 59.96 2.91
N ALA A 460 -28.01 60.77 1.90
CA ALA A 460 -28.44 62.18 1.97
C ALA A 460 -29.97 62.22 2.01
N GLU A 461 -30.51 63.26 2.63
CA GLU A 461 -31.96 63.43 2.77
C GLU A 461 -32.63 63.40 1.39
N GLY A 462 -33.59 62.48 1.17
CA GLY A 462 -34.27 62.29 -0.11
C GLY A 462 -33.55 61.43 -1.16
N GLN A 463 -32.41 60.79 -0.83
CA GLN A 463 -31.70 59.93 -1.77
C GLN A 463 -32.29 58.54 -1.84
N GLU A 464 -32.67 58.12 -3.06
CA GLU A 464 -33.17 56.75 -3.31
C GLU A 464 -32.02 55.74 -3.23
N LEU A 465 -32.23 54.64 -2.46
CA LEU A 465 -31.30 53.57 -2.25
C LEU A 465 -31.79 52.28 -2.92
N VAL A 466 -30.89 51.65 -3.69
CA VAL A 466 -31.14 50.40 -4.43
C VAL A 466 -30.08 49.37 -4.08
N TYR A 467 -30.36 48.10 -4.33
CA TYR A 467 -29.30 47.09 -4.30
C TYR A 467 -28.42 47.21 -5.56
N ARG A 468 -27.16 46.76 -5.46
CA ARG A 468 -26.29 46.67 -6.64
C ARG A 468 -26.91 45.75 -7.67
N ASP A 469 -26.75 46.05 -8.95
CA ASP A 469 -27.18 45.19 -10.05
C ASP A 469 -26.11 44.12 -10.43
N ARG A 470 -24.85 44.42 -10.12
CA ARG A 470 -23.67 43.60 -10.43
C ARG A 470 -22.53 43.85 -9.46
N ILE A 471 -21.56 42.92 -9.45
CA ILE A 471 -20.36 43.00 -8.60
C ILE A 471 -19.17 42.34 -9.30
N CYS A 472 -17.96 42.84 -9.08
CA CYS A 472 -16.72 42.18 -9.54
C CYS A 472 -15.67 42.15 -8.42
N ALA A 473 -14.65 41.31 -8.61
CA ALA A 473 -13.59 41.11 -7.62
C ALA A 473 -12.83 42.42 -7.29
N ALA A 474 -12.64 43.33 -8.25
CA ALA A 474 -11.97 44.60 -8.02
C ALA A 474 -12.79 45.56 -7.13
N GLU A 475 -14.11 45.56 -7.26
CA GLU A 475 -15.00 46.30 -6.35
C GLU A 475 -14.94 45.76 -4.93
N VAL A 476 -15.05 44.44 -4.77
CA VAL A 476 -14.91 43.77 -3.45
C VAL A 476 -13.55 44.10 -2.82
N TRP A 477 -12.47 44.03 -3.59
CA TRP A 477 -11.12 44.29 -3.10
C TRP A 477 -10.92 45.69 -2.56
N TRP A 478 -11.47 46.69 -3.27
CA TRP A 478 -11.36 48.07 -2.87
C TRP A 478 -12.46 48.53 -1.91
N GLU A 479 -13.70 48.22 -2.23
CA GLU A 479 -14.85 48.76 -1.51
C GLU A 479 -15.16 48.02 -0.22
N CYS A 480 -15.01 46.67 -0.21
CA CYS A 480 -15.25 45.84 0.96
C CYS A 480 -13.98 45.73 1.84
N PHE A 481 -12.85 45.36 1.25
CA PHE A 481 -11.63 45.12 2.01
C PHE A 481 -10.71 46.37 2.15
N GLY A 482 -10.96 47.43 1.44
CA GLY A 482 -10.17 48.66 1.51
C GLY A 482 -8.79 48.60 0.86
N ASN A 483 -8.51 47.58 0.07
CA ASN A 483 -7.21 47.32 -0.53
C ASN A 483 -7.08 47.96 -1.93
N ASP A 484 -5.88 48.43 -2.30
CA ASP A 484 -5.62 49.02 -3.61
C ASP A 484 -5.75 47.98 -4.75
N PRO A 485 -6.62 48.21 -5.75
CA PRO A 485 -6.79 47.28 -6.88
C PRO A 485 -5.51 47.02 -7.69
N SER A 486 -4.56 47.98 -7.73
CA SER A 486 -3.29 47.78 -8.42
C SER A 486 -2.39 46.73 -7.78
N ARG A 487 -2.62 46.40 -6.52
CA ARG A 487 -1.88 45.40 -5.76
C ARG A 487 -2.56 44.02 -5.70
N MET A 488 -3.74 43.89 -6.32
CA MET A 488 -4.49 42.66 -6.30
C MET A 488 -3.81 41.56 -7.17
N LYS A 489 -3.41 40.47 -6.58
CA LYS A 489 -2.79 39.36 -7.29
C LYS A 489 -3.85 38.44 -7.91
N LYS A 490 -3.44 37.61 -8.86
CA LYS A 490 -4.35 36.63 -9.53
C LYS A 490 -5.01 35.65 -8.55
N ILE A 491 -4.34 35.33 -7.43
CA ILE A 491 -4.87 34.40 -6.43
C ILE A 491 -6.05 35.02 -5.68
N GLU A 492 -5.94 36.28 -5.26
CA GLU A 492 -7.02 37.01 -4.58
C GLU A 492 -8.23 37.21 -5.52
N THR A 493 -7.95 37.54 -6.81
CA THR A 493 -9.00 37.64 -7.83
C THR A 493 -9.77 36.32 -7.98
N ARG A 494 -9.08 35.17 -7.99
CA ARG A 494 -9.71 33.87 -8.10
C ARG A 494 -10.52 33.53 -6.86
N GLU A 495 -9.97 33.78 -5.67
CA GLU A 495 -10.65 33.54 -4.40
C GLU A 495 -11.95 34.35 -4.30
N ILE A 496 -11.89 35.66 -4.55
CA ILE A 496 -13.08 36.51 -4.49
C ILE A 496 -14.11 36.09 -5.55
N ASN A 497 -13.69 35.77 -6.76
CA ASN A 497 -14.60 35.31 -7.80
C ASN A 497 -15.26 33.97 -7.43
N GLN A 498 -14.53 33.08 -6.73
CA GLN A 498 -15.12 31.84 -6.23
C GLN A 498 -16.17 32.12 -5.15
N ILE A 499 -15.87 32.97 -4.17
CA ILE A 499 -16.83 33.39 -3.13
C ILE A 499 -18.07 34.03 -3.76
N LEU A 500 -17.90 34.89 -4.77
CA LEU A 500 -19.02 35.51 -5.48
C LEU A 500 -19.84 34.47 -6.26
N ALA A 501 -19.20 33.45 -6.86
CA ALA A 501 -19.89 32.39 -7.58
C ALA A 501 -20.75 31.52 -6.65
N ASP A 502 -20.26 31.30 -5.42
CA ASP A 502 -20.90 30.45 -4.41
C ASP A 502 -21.90 31.25 -3.54
N SER A 503 -21.91 32.58 -3.63
CA SER A 503 -22.79 33.43 -2.83
C SER A 503 -24.27 33.26 -3.22
N PRO A 504 -25.18 33.11 -2.24
CA PRO A 504 -26.61 33.04 -2.50
C PRO A 504 -27.19 34.33 -3.11
N TYR A 505 -26.44 35.45 -3.00
CA TYR A 505 -26.85 36.77 -3.48
C TYR A 505 -26.40 37.11 -4.89
N THR A 506 -25.72 36.18 -5.58
CA THR A 506 -25.36 36.32 -6.99
C THR A 506 -26.10 35.31 -7.84
N MET A 507 -26.21 35.57 -9.16
CA MET A 507 -26.84 34.66 -10.10
C MET A 507 -26.04 34.52 -11.39
N GLY A 508 -26.07 33.32 -11.95
CA GLY A 508 -25.41 33.00 -13.21
C GLY A 508 -23.88 32.91 -13.11
N GLY A 509 -23.22 32.53 -14.20
CA GLY A 509 -21.76 32.54 -14.28
C GLY A 509 -21.19 33.95 -14.47
N SER A 510 -19.88 34.10 -14.21
CA SER A 510 -19.19 35.37 -14.43
C SER A 510 -19.23 35.82 -15.88
N GLN A 511 -19.62 37.06 -16.12
CA GLN A 511 -19.73 37.69 -17.44
C GLN A 511 -18.83 38.92 -17.54
N LEU A 512 -18.36 39.23 -18.75
CA LEU A 512 -17.60 40.45 -18.98
C LEU A 512 -18.58 41.65 -19.00
N MET A 513 -18.44 42.54 -18.03
CA MET A 513 -19.30 43.72 -17.84
C MET A 513 -18.43 44.96 -17.54
N ARG A 514 -19.01 46.17 -17.73
CA ARG A 514 -18.33 47.41 -17.39
C ARG A 514 -18.67 47.84 -15.96
N PHE A 515 -17.66 48.16 -15.17
CA PHE A 515 -17.77 48.52 -13.74
C PHE A 515 -17.21 49.95 -13.49
N GLY A 516 -17.84 50.95 -14.06
CA GLY A 516 -17.42 52.33 -13.87
C GLY A 516 -15.92 52.57 -14.09
N GLU A 517 -15.22 53.12 -13.08
CA GLU A 517 -13.77 53.36 -13.11
C GLU A 517 -12.89 52.07 -13.02
N TYR A 518 -13.48 50.91 -12.71
CA TYR A 518 -12.75 49.64 -12.75
C TYR A 518 -12.66 49.06 -14.18
N GLY A 519 -13.32 49.70 -15.17
CA GLY A 519 -13.28 49.27 -16.56
C GLY A 519 -14.10 48.00 -16.84
N HIS A 520 -13.66 47.22 -17.84
CA HIS A 520 -14.27 45.94 -18.18
C HIS A 520 -13.68 44.83 -17.32
N GLN A 521 -14.50 44.22 -16.49
CA GLN A 521 -14.14 43.13 -15.58
C GLN A 521 -15.10 41.96 -15.74
N ARG A 522 -14.63 40.75 -15.44
CA ARG A 522 -15.51 39.62 -15.18
C ARG A 522 -16.19 39.82 -13.82
N GLY A 523 -17.50 39.77 -13.80
CA GLY A 523 -18.29 39.93 -12.58
C GLY A 523 -19.60 39.14 -12.64
N PHE A 524 -20.38 39.27 -11.60
CA PHE A 524 -21.62 38.54 -11.39
C PHE A 524 -22.80 39.49 -11.33
N ARG A 525 -23.95 39.05 -11.78
CA ARG A 525 -25.21 39.76 -11.55
C ARG A 525 -25.72 39.46 -10.16
N ILE A 526 -26.35 40.44 -9.52
CA ILE A 526 -26.94 40.29 -8.19
C ILE A 526 -28.35 39.70 -8.31
N ASN A 527 -28.66 38.79 -7.41
CA ASN A 527 -29.99 38.14 -7.29
C ASN A 527 -30.87 38.98 -6.35
N GLU A 528 -31.55 39.98 -6.90
CA GLU A 528 -32.43 40.84 -6.10
C GLU A 528 -33.54 40.10 -5.35
N SER A 529 -34.01 38.98 -5.85
CA SER A 529 -35.07 38.21 -5.18
C SER A 529 -34.63 37.63 -3.84
N LYS A 530 -33.33 37.38 -3.68
CA LYS A 530 -32.72 36.87 -2.44
C LYS A 530 -32.31 37.98 -1.46
N LEU A 531 -32.26 39.24 -1.93
CA LEU A 531 -31.91 40.41 -1.10
C LEU A 531 -33.15 41.03 -0.42
N LYS A 532 -34.34 40.69 -0.85
CA LYS A 532 -35.62 41.22 -0.34
C LYS A 532 -36.26 40.33 0.73
N LEU A 533 -35.58 39.27 1.13
CA LEU A 533 -35.96 38.39 2.24
C LEU A 533 -35.30 38.89 3.54
#